data_634db2a55b076a4e80ef2b1de798a40a
#
_entry.id   634db2a55b076a4e80ef2b1de798a40a
#
_cell.length_a   1.000
_cell.length_b   1.000
_cell.length_c   1.000
_cell.angle_alpha   90.00
_cell.angle_beta   90.00
_cell.angle_gamma   90.00
#
_symmetry.space_group_name_H-M   'P 1'
#
loop_
_entity.id
_entity.type
_entity.pdbx_description
1 polymer ?
#
loop_
_entity_poly.entity_id
_entity_poly.type
_entity_poly.pdbx_seq_one_letter_code
_entity_poly.pdbx_strand_id
1 'polypeptide(L)'
;MSYNKKAVLAANTAAIGLLLRLEKEQRTATEEEQKVLRSYQGFGGLKCILNRTDQPGDIRYWSKSEQDLFAPTCALKQLIYREAISADMAKRYWESIKASVLTSFNTDTRIVNAIADSLEKTGVTFRTCLDPSLGMGAFAETLAPYVGRVDAFEKDLLTARIAQALHPLGESKVTVRQAPFESLGELAEADRYDPVSYTHLRAHET
;
A
#
# COMPACT_ATOMS: atom_id res chain seq x y z
N MET A 1 -21.41 -2.59 -0.67
CA MET A 1 -21.19 -2.34 0.78
C MET A 1 -20.79 -0.89 0.96
N SER A 2 -21.33 -0.20 1.98
CA SER A 2 -20.93 1.18 2.29
C SER A 2 -19.46 1.20 2.78
N TYR A 3 -18.65 2.15 2.30
CA TYR A 3 -17.27 2.34 2.72
C TYR A 3 -17.20 2.74 4.21
N ASN A 4 -16.67 1.86 5.05
CA ASN A 4 -16.59 2.06 6.49
C ASN A 4 -15.22 2.68 6.87
N LYS A 5 -15.15 4.00 6.91
CA LYS A 5 -13.93 4.76 7.24
C LYS A 5 -13.28 4.32 8.57
N LYS A 6 -14.09 4.00 9.59
CA LYS A 6 -13.59 3.61 10.91
C LYS A 6 -12.93 2.24 10.88
N ALA A 7 -13.54 1.27 10.19
CA ALA A 7 -12.95 -0.06 10.00
C ALA A 7 -11.65 0.00 9.19
N VAL A 8 -11.64 0.79 8.10
CA VAL A 8 -10.43 1.00 7.28
C VAL A 8 -9.31 1.63 8.10
N LEU A 9 -9.60 2.68 8.87
CA LEU A 9 -8.60 3.35 9.72
C LEU A 9 -8.05 2.40 10.78
N ALA A 10 -8.89 1.58 11.39
CA ALA A 10 -8.46 0.57 12.38
C ALA A 10 -7.55 -0.50 11.76
N ALA A 11 -7.92 -1.05 10.59
CA ALA A 11 -7.12 -2.03 9.87
C ALA A 11 -5.76 -1.44 9.45
N ASN A 12 -5.76 -0.23 8.90
CA ASN A 12 -4.52 0.47 8.54
C ASN A 12 -3.62 0.72 9.77
N THR A 13 -4.21 1.12 10.90
CA THR A 13 -3.46 1.34 12.15
C THR A 13 -2.81 0.05 12.64
N ALA A 14 -3.53 -1.08 12.58
CA ALA A 14 -2.99 -2.38 12.98
C ALA A 14 -1.83 -2.82 12.07
N ALA A 15 -1.99 -2.71 10.75
CA ALA A 15 -0.95 -3.06 9.78
C ALA A 15 0.30 -2.17 9.93
N ILE A 16 0.13 -0.86 10.12
CA ILE A 16 1.23 0.08 10.34
C ILE A 16 1.95 -0.24 11.66
N GLY A 17 1.21 -0.49 12.74
CA GLY A 17 1.82 -0.85 14.02
C GLY A 17 2.64 -2.13 13.95
N LEU A 18 2.19 -3.10 13.18
CA LEU A 18 2.95 -4.32 12.90
C LEU A 18 4.20 -4.05 12.06
N LEU A 19 4.06 -3.29 10.96
CA LEU A 19 5.21 -2.90 10.12
C LEU A 19 6.32 -2.26 10.96
N LEU A 20 5.97 -1.26 11.78
CA LEU A 20 6.93 -0.55 12.62
C LEU A 20 7.64 -1.48 13.62
N ARG A 21 6.93 -2.51 14.14
CA ARG A 21 7.52 -3.54 14.99
C ARG A 21 8.49 -4.41 14.20
N LEU A 22 8.12 -4.90 13.02
CA LEU A 22 8.98 -5.71 12.17
C LEU A 22 10.27 -4.97 11.79
N GLU A 23 10.16 -3.67 11.47
CA GLU A 23 11.31 -2.83 11.19
C GLU A 23 12.27 -2.70 12.39
N LYS A 24 11.74 -2.54 13.61
CA LYS A 24 12.56 -2.51 14.84
C LYS A 24 13.22 -3.84 15.14
N GLU A 25 12.49 -4.93 14.96
CA GLU A 25 12.96 -6.28 15.21
C GLU A 25 13.84 -6.84 14.07
N GLN A 26 13.90 -6.14 12.94
CA GLN A 26 14.68 -6.54 11.74
C GLN A 26 14.41 -7.97 11.30
N ARG A 27 13.15 -8.37 11.27
CA ARG A 27 12.70 -9.72 10.87
C ARG A 27 11.58 -9.68 9.84
N THR A 28 11.36 -10.80 9.18
CA THR A 28 10.22 -11.04 8.29
C THR A 28 8.94 -11.31 9.09
N ALA A 29 7.79 -11.09 8.45
CA ALA A 29 6.47 -11.35 9.02
C ALA A 29 6.16 -12.85 9.03
N THR A 30 5.58 -13.35 10.12
CA THR A 30 4.97 -14.69 10.16
C THR A 30 3.71 -14.74 9.28
N GLU A 31 3.20 -15.94 8.98
CA GLU A 31 1.96 -16.12 8.22
C GLU A 31 0.76 -15.36 8.83
N GLU A 32 0.63 -15.39 10.16
CA GLU A 32 -0.44 -14.67 10.85
C GLU A 32 -0.26 -13.15 10.77
N GLU A 33 0.99 -12.69 10.88
CA GLU A 33 1.32 -11.28 10.72
C GLU A 33 1.10 -10.78 9.28
N GLN A 34 1.37 -11.61 8.28
CA GLN A 34 1.05 -11.30 6.89
C GLN A 34 -0.46 -11.06 6.68
N LYS A 35 -1.34 -11.79 7.36
CA LYS A 35 -2.80 -11.54 7.31
C LYS A 35 -3.14 -10.14 7.82
N VAL A 36 -2.46 -9.68 8.88
CA VAL A 36 -2.63 -8.32 9.39
C VAL A 36 -2.11 -7.29 8.39
N LEU A 37 -0.92 -7.49 7.82
CA LEU A 37 -0.37 -6.59 6.77
C LEU A 37 -1.30 -6.50 5.56
N ARG A 38 -1.89 -7.62 5.11
CA ARG A 38 -2.85 -7.67 4.00
C ARG A 38 -4.17 -6.95 4.29
N SER A 39 -4.47 -6.65 5.56
CA SER A 39 -5.65 -5.85 5.92
C SER A 39 -5.47 -4.34 5.65
N TYR A 40 -4.26 -3.89 5.35
CA TYR A 40 -3.99 -2.51 4.95
C TYR A 40 -4.69 -2.16 3.64
N GLN A 41 -5.41 -1.05 3.61
CA GLN A 41 -6.19 -0.63 2.46
C GLN A 41 -5.75 0.72 1.87
N GLY A 42 -4.69 1.33 2.45
CA GLY A 42 -4.29 2.69 2.10
C GLY A 42 -5.23 3.75 2.68
N PHE A 43 -4.94 4.99 2.39
CA PHE A 43 -5.70 6.13 2.92
C PHE A 43 -6.57 6.82 1.88
N GLY A 44 -6.76 6.23 0.70
CA GLY A 44 -7.65 6.75 -0.33
C GLY A 44 -9.05 7.03 0.22
N GLY A 45 -9.53 8.27 0.05
CA GLY A 45 -10.83 8.68 0.55
C GLY A 45 -10.94 8.99 2.05
N LEU A 46 -9.87 8.75 2.87
CA LEU A 46 -9.83 9.12 4.28
C LEU A 46 -9.38 10.58 4.48
N LYS A 47 -10.15 11.53 3.94
CA LYS A 47 -9.81 12.97 3.98
C LYS A 47 -9.60 13.53 5.40
N CYS A 48 -10.17 12.89 6.41
CA CYS A 48 -9.99 13.25 7.82
C CYS A 48 -8.51 13.27 8.27
N ILE A 49 -7.64 12.49 7.62
CA ILE A 49 -6.19 12.48 7.88
C ILE A 49 -5.52 13.85 7.64
N LEU A 50 -6.09 14.67 6.76
CA LEU A 50 -5.57 15.99 6.43
C LEU A 50 -5.92 17.07 7.48
N ASN A 51 -6.84 16.75 8.39
CA ASN A 51 -7.26 17.67 9.44
C ASN A 51 -6.21 17.78 10.56
N ARG A 52 -6.29 18.84 11.35
CA ARG A 52 -5.41 19.04 12.50
C ARG A 52 -5.62 17.98 13.57
N THR A 53 -4.52 17.48 14.14
CA THR A 53 -4.48 16.43 15.17
C THR A 53 -3.37 16.67 16.18
N ASP A 54 -2.93 17.92 16.38
CA ASP A 54 -1.77 18.25 17.22
C ASP A 54 -2.12 18.33 18.69
N GLN A 55 -3.37 18.70 19.00
CA GLN A 55 -3.87 18.86 20.37
C GLN A 55 -5.34 18.41 20.48
N PRO A 56 -5.82 18.03 21.67
CA PRO A 56 -7.20 17.56 21.85
C PRO A 56 -8.27 18.55 21.39
N GLY A 57 -8.01 19.86 21.50
CA GLY A 57 -8.93 20.92 21.07
C GLY A 57 -9.12 21.01 19.55
N ASP A 58 -8.29 20.34 18.76
CA ASP A 58 -8.39 20.38 17.29
C ASP A 58 -9.65 19.69 16.76
N ILE A 59 -10.32 18.88 17.57
CA ILE A 59 -11.61 18.25 17.24
C ILE A 59 -12.66 19.28 16.80
N ARG A 60 -12.58 20.52 17.27
CA ARG A 60 -13.49 21.62 16.87
C ARG A 60 -13.41 21.99 15.38
N TYR A 61 -12.31 21.65 14.71
CA TYR A 61 -12.10 21.90 13.29
C TYR A 61 -12.58 20.73 12.41
N TRP A 62 -13.05 19.62 13.03
CA TRP A 62 -13.54 18.46 12.35
C TRP A 62 -15.03 18.56 12.05
N SER A 63 -15.46 18.08 10.89
CA SER A 63 -16.89 17.98 10.59
C SER A 63 -17.58 17.07 11.60
N LYS A 64 -18.82 17.37 11.97
CA LYS A 64 -19.60 16.57 12.93
C LYS A 64 -19.67 15.09 12.53
N SER A 65 -19.71 14.80 11.23
CA SER A 65 -19.77 13.45 10.68
C SER A 65 -18.44 12.67 10.74
N GLU A 66 -17.33 13.33 11.10
CA GLU A 66 -16.00 12.72 11.18
C GLU A 66 -15.36 12.83 12.56
N GLN A 67 -16.04 13.45 13.53
CA GLN A 67 -15.50 13.61 14.88
C GLN A 67 -15.21 12.28 15.59
N ASP A 68 -15.92 11.21 15.24
CA ASP A 68 -15.66 9.87 15.75
C ASP A 68 -14.35 9.24 15.21
N LEU A 69 -13.77 9.82 14.15
CA LEU A 69 -12.47 9.44 13.61
C LEU A 69 -11.31 10.25 14.22
N PHE A 70 -11.59 11.33 14.98
CA PHE A 70 -10.56 12.20 15.55
C PHE A 70 -9.61 11.43 16.47
N ALA A 71 -10.14 10.78 17.50
CA ALA A 71 -9.33 10.04 18.46
C ALA A 71 -8.55 8.89 17.79
N PRO A 72 -9.13 8.04 16.90
CA PRO A 72 -8.38 7.06 16.13
C PRO A 72 -7.25 7.65 15.27
N THR A 73 -7.49 8.81 14.64
CA THR A 73 -6.45 9.47 13.81
C THR A 73 -5.30 10.00 14.68
N CYS A 74 -5.60 10.60 15.83
CA CYS A 74 -4.59 11.00 16.81
C CYS A 74 -3.79 9.81 17.31
N ALA A 75 -4.45 8.69 17.60
CA ALA A 75 -3.79 7.45 18.05
C ALA A 75 -2.85 6.89 16.99
N LEU A 76 -3.27 6.87 15.70
CA LEU A 76 -2.40 6.47 14.59
C LEU A 76 -1.16 7.37 14.50
N LYS A 77 -1.33 8.70 14.56
CA LYS A 77 -0.21 9.64 14.52
C LYS A 77 0.76 9.39 15.68
N GLN A 78 0.25 9.27 16.90
CA GLN A 78 1.06 8.98 18.08
C GLN A 78 1.78 7.63 17.97
N LEU A 79 1.14 6.59 17.45
CA LEU A 79 1.74 5.29 17.20
C LEU A 79 2.96 5.42 16.29
N ILE A 80 2.81 6.11 15.15
CA ILE A 80 3.90 6.30 14.19
C ILE A 80 5.08 7.05 14.84
N TYR A 81 4.81 8.17 15.52
CA TYR A 81 5.87 8.98 16.13
C TYR A 81 6.56 8.30 17.33
N ARG A 82 5.88 7.35 18.00
CA ARG A 82 6.46 6.57 19.10
C ARG A 82 7.23 5.36 18.60
N GLU A 83 6.74 4.69 17.56
CA GLU A 83 7.24 3.37 17.18
C GLU A 83 8.18 3.38 15.98
N ALA A 84 8.22 4.43 15.16
CA ALA A 84 9.16 4.50 14.02
C ALA A 84 10.62 4.46 14.50
N ILE A 85 11.49 3.91 13.67
CA ILE A 85 12.94 3.74 13.97
C ILE A 85 13.67 5.07 14.18
N SER A 86 13.11 6.17 13.69
CA SER A 86 13.63 7.53 13.92
C SER A 86 12.52 8.57 13.76
N ALA A 87 12.77 9.78 14.30
CA ALA A 87 11.84 10.90 14.13
C ALA A 87 11.68 11.34 12.66
N ASP A 88 12.76 11.20 11.86
CA ASP A 88 12.70 11.47 10.42
C ASP A 88 11.79 10.46 9.70
N MET A 89 11.93 9.18 10.00
CA MET A 89 11.04 8.15 9.43
C MET A 89 9.59 8.34 9.87
N ALA A 90 9.35 8.72 11.13
CA ALA A 90 7.99 9.03 11.60
C ALA A 90 7.36 10.16 10.76
N LYS A 91 8.11 11.24 10.53
CA LYS A 91 7.66 12.35 9.69
C LYS A 91 7.39 11.90 8.25
N ARG A 92 8.29 11.16 7.65
CA ARG A 92 8.15 10.63 6.28
C ARG A 92 6.93 9.72 6.14
N TYR A 93 6.67 8.83 7.09
CA TYR A 93 5.48 7.98 7.10
C TYR A 93 4.20 8.81 7.22
N TRP A 94 4.20 9.82 8.10
CA TRP A 94 3.03 10.69 8.23
C TRP A 94 2.75 11.52 6.97
N GLU A 95 3.78 12.04 6.31
CA GLU A 95 3.64 12.74 5.03
C GLU A 95 3.20 11.79 3.89
N SER A 96 3.73 10.57 3.84
CA SER A 96 3.29 9.52 2.92
C SER A 96 1.78 9.24 3.06
N ILE A 97 1.30 9.07 4.30
CA ILE A 97 -0.13 8.89 4.58
C ILE A 97 -0.96 10.06 4.02
N LYS A 98 -0.55 11.30 4.30
CA LYS A 98 -1.26 12.49 3.79
C LYS A 98 -1.26 12.58 2.27
N ALA A 99 -0.14 12.29 1.64
CA ALA A 99 -0.02 12.30 0.18
C ALA A 99 -0.92 11.24 -0.48
N SER A 100 -1.06 10.07 0.15
CA SER A 100 -1.84 8.96 -0.40
C SER A 100 -3.37 9.14 -0.33
N VAL A 101 -3.88 10.10 0.45
CA VAL A 101 -5.33 10.35 0.60
C VAL A 101 -6.04 10.59 -0.73
N LEU A 102 -5.38 11.23 -1.69
CA LEU A 102 -5.93 11.57 -3.00
C LEU A 102 -5.49 10.62 -4.13
N THR A 103 -4.53 9.74 -3.88
CA THR A 103 -3.89 8.94 -4.94
C THR A 103 -3.98 7.43 -4.72
N SER A 104 -4.26 6.98 -3.49
CA SER A 104 -4.29 5.55 -3.17
C SER A 104 -5.67 4.96 -3.44
N PHE A 105 -5.86 4.41 -4.64
CA PHE A 105 -7.07 3.68 -5.03
C PHE A 105 -6.67 2.28 -5.47
N ASN A 106 -7.29 1.27 -4.87
CA ASN A 106 -7.04 -0.12 -5.22
C ASN A 106 -7.93 -0.56 -6.39
N THR A 107 -7.36 -1.34 -7.30
CA THR A 107 -8.13 -1.98 -8.36
C THR A 107 -9.09 -3.01 -7.78
N ASP A 108 -10.32 -3.06 -8.31
CA ASP A 108 -11.30 -4.07 -7.92
C ASP A 108 -10.78 -5.47 -8.23
N THR A 109 -10.76 -6.33 -7.22
CA THR A 109 -10.27 -7.71 -7.33
C THR A 109 -10.98 -8.54 -8.39
N ARG A 110 -12.24 -8.18 -8.73
CA ARG A 110 -12.98 -8.85 -9.81
C ARG A 110 -12.33 -8.63 -11.17
N ILE A 111 -11.75 -7.45 -11.41
CA ILE A 111 -11.02 -7.15 -12.65
C ILE A 111 -9.74 -7.99 -12.70
N VAL A 112 -8.98 -8.02 -11.61
CA VAL A 112 -7.73 -8.76 -11.52
C VAL A 112 -7.98 -10.26 -11.71
N ASN A 113 -9.00 -10.80 -11.05
CA ASN A 113 -9.36 -12.21 -11.19
C ASN A 113 -9.82 -12.57 -12.62
N ALA A 114 -10.59 -11.69 -13.29
CA ALA A 114 -10.99 -11.93 -14.68
C ALA A 114 -9.80 -12.00 -15.64
N ILE A 115 -8.74 -11.24 -15.38
CA ILE A 115 -7.47 -11.32 -16.12
C ILE A 115 -6.79 -12.67 -15.85
N ALA A 116 -6.67 -13.06 -14.58
CA ALA A 116 -6.09 -14.35 -14.20
C ALA A 116 -6.83 -15.54 -14.81
N ASP A 117 -8.18 -15.55 -14.78
CA ASP A 117 -9.01 -16.57 -15.40
C ASP A 117 -8.77 -16.67 -16.93
N SER A 118 -8.50 -15.53 -17.57
CA SER A 118 -8.20 -15.48 -18.99
C SER A 118 -6.82 -16.07 -19.28
N LEU A 119 -5.82 -15.80 -18.46
CA LEU A 119 -4.48 -16.38 -18.58
C LEU A 119 -4.52 -17.90 -18.35
N GLU A 120 -5.24 -18.34 -17.34
CA GLU A 120 -5.42 -19.77 -17.07
C GLU A 120 -6.01 -20.51 -18.27
N LYS A 121 -7.08 -19.96 -18.88
CA LYS A 121 -7.74 -20.55 -20.06
C LYS A 121 -6.84 -20.60 -21.28
N THR A 122 -5.93 -19.66 -21.45
CA THR A 122 -5.01 -19.61 -22.60
C THR A 122 -3.76 -20.45 -22.39
N GLY A 123 -3.43 -20.83 -21.15
CA GLY A 123 -2.20 -21.52 -20.78
C GLY A 123 -0.92 -20.70 -21.01
N VAL A 124 -1.07 -19.38 -21.20
CA VAL A 124 0.07 -18.48 -21.42
C VAL A 124 0.81 -18.28 -20.10
N THR A 125 2.14 -18.37 -20.15
CA THR A 125 3.04 -18.04 -19.04
C THR A 125 4.11 -17.06 -19.53
N PHE A 126 4.62 -16.28 -18.59
CA PHE A 126 5.60 -15.22 -18.86
C PHE A 126 6.85 -15.42 -18.01
N ARG A 127 8.00 -14.97 -18.48
CA ARG A 127 9.23 -14.99 -17.67
C ARG A 127 9.24 -13.89 -16.64
N THR A 128 8.93 -12.66 -17.04
CA THR A 128 9.01 -11.47 -16.22
C THR A 128 7.82 -10.57 -16.46
N CYS A 129 7.17 -10.15 -15.39
CA CYS A 129 6.10 -9.17 -15.40
C CYS A 129 6.59 -7.86 -14.74
N LEU A 130 6.15 -6.73 -15.25
CA LEU A 130 6.35 -5.42 -14.64
C LEU A 130 5.04 -4.91 -14.08
N ASP A 131 5.05 -4.51 -12.81
CA ASP A 131 3.97 -3.76 -12.17
C ASP A 131 4.46 -2.36 -11.79
N PRO A 132 4.12 -1.32 -12.57
CA PRO A 132 4.62 0.04 -12.34
C PRO A 132 3.90 0.79 -11.21
N SER A 133 2.84 0.21 -10.62
CA SER A 133 2.04 0.83 -9.57
C SER A 133 1.43 -0.25 -8.67
N LEU A 134 2.30 -0.92 -7.93
CA LEU A 134 1.98 -2.14 -7.18
C LEU A 134 0.79 -1.99 -6.22
N GLY A 135 0.70 -0.85 -5.51
CA GLY A 135 -0.26 -0.70 -4.42
C GLY A 135 -0.07 -1.81 -3.38
N MET A 136 -1.14 -2.53 -3.10
CA MET A 136 -1.12 -3.68 -2.20
C MET A 136 -0.81 -5.01 -2.88
N GLY A 137 -0.39 -4.98 -4.15
CA GLY A 137 0.08 -6.17 -4.84
C GLY A 137 -1.01 -7.07 -5.44
N ALA A 138 -2.24 -6.60 -5.57
CA ALA A 138 -3.34 -7.42 -6.09
C ALA A 138 -3.02 -8.05 -7.46
N PHE A 139 -2.45 -7.29 -8.39
CA PHE A 139 -2.01 -7.83 -9.68
C PHE A 139 -0.83 -8.78 -9.52
N ALA A 140 0.21 -8.34 -8.82
CA ALA A 140 1.44 -9.11 -8.64
C ALA A 140 1.16 -10.49 -8.02
N GLU A 141 0.33 -10.56 -6.98
CA GLU A 141 -0.04 -11.80 -6.30
C GLU A 141 -0.91 -12.70 -7.18
N THR A 142 -1.91 -12.12 -7.86
CA THR A 142 -2.83 -12.88 -8.71
C THR A 142 -2.14 -13.40 -9.97
N LEU A 143 -1.17 -12.66 -10.52
CA LEU A 143 -0.40 -13.07 -11.69
C LEU A 143 0.82 -13.96 -11.36
N ALA A 144 1.25 -14.01 -10.11
CA ALA A 144 2.42 -14.80 -9.68
C ALA A 144 2.41 -16.27 -10.14
N PRO A 145 1.27 -17.00 -10.23
CA PRO A 145 1.25 -18.35 -10.78
C PRO A 145 1.66 -18.45 -12.26
N TYR A 146 1.41 -17.40 -13.04
CA TYR A 146 1.60 -17.37 -14.49
C TYR A 146 2.93 -16.74 -14.92
N VAL A 147 3.72 -16.25 -13.95
CA VAL A 147 4.99 -15.55 -14.22
C VAL A 147 6.15 -16.18 -13.44
N GLY A 148 7.36 -16.09 -14.00
CA GLY A 148 8.58 -16.49 -13.30
C GLY A 148 8.98 -15.47 -12.22
N ARG A 149 8.87 -14.17 -12.51
CA ARG A 149 9.21 -13.07 -11.64
C ARG A 149 8.33 -11.84 -11.90
N VAL A 150 8.04 -11.07 -10.86
CA VAL A 150 7.40 -9.76 -10.93
C VAL A 150 8.35 -8.70 -10.38
N ASP A 151 8.68 -7.71 -11.19
CA ASP A 151 9.36 -6.49 -10.74
C ASP A 151 8.31 -5.41 -10.56
N ALA A 152 8.17 -4.88 -9.35
CA ALA A 152 7.10 -3.98 -8.97
C ALA A 152 7.63 -2.66 -8.42
N PHE A 153 6.98 -1.56 -8.78
CA PHE A 153 7.26 -0.22 -8.30
C PHE A 153 6.09 0.30 -7.47
N GLU A 154 6.41 0.93 -6.36
CA GLU A 154 5.44 1.65 -5.54
C GLU A 154 6.06 2.98 -5.08
N LYS A 155 5.40 4.07 -5.45
CA LYS A 155 5.88 5.42 -5.14
C LYS A 155 5.64 5.79 -3.68
N ASP A 156 4.47 5.41 -3.13
CA ASP A 156 4.13 5.72 -1.76
C ASP A 156 5.01 4.92 -0.80
N LEU A 157 5.72 5.64 0.07
CA LEU A 157 6.70 5.04 0.98
C LEU A 157 6.08 3.99 1.90
N LEU A 158 4.97 4.32 2.54
CA LEU A 158 4.36 3.43 3.53
C LEU A 158 3.77 2.19 2.86
N THR A 159 3.06 2.36 1.75
CA THR A 159 2.51 1.25 0.96
C THR A 159 3.63 0.33 0.46
N ALA A 160 4.72 0.91 -0.06
CA ALA A 160 5.89 0.14 -0.50
C ALA A 160 6.52 -0.67 0.64
N ARG A 161 6.65 -0.10 1.85
CA ARG A 161 7.19 -0.79 3.02
C ARG A 161 6.32 -1.96 3.46
N ILE A 162 5.01 -1.79 3.47
CA ILE A 162 4.07 -2.89 3.76
C ILE A 162 4.18 -3.98 2.69
N ALA A 163 4.21 -3.60 1.41
CA ALA A 163 4.37 -4.56 0.32
C ALA A 163 5.72 -5.31 0.40
N GLN A 164 6.82 -4.64 0.75
CA GLN A 164 8.11 -5.28 0.99
C GLN A 164 8.08 -6.27 2.15
N ALA A 165 7.34 -5.98 3.22
CA ALA A 165 7.16 -6.90 4.34
C ALA A 165 6.30 -8.13 3.97
N LEU A 166 5.40 -8.00 2.99
CA LEU A 166 4.62 -9.11 2.42
C LEU A 166 5.43 -9.94 1.41
N HIS A 167 6.41 -9.33 0.74
CA HIS A 167 7.24 -9.93 -0.30
C HIS A 167 8.73 -9.76 0.04
N PRO A 168 9.24 -10.51 1.03
CA PRO A 168 10.65 -10.43 1.42
C PRO A 168 11.57 -10.77 0.25
N LEU A 169 12.65 -10.02 0.10
CA LEU A 169 13.61 -10.21 -0.99
C LEU A 169 14.24 -11.62 -0.92
N GLY A 170 14.19 -12.34 -2.04
CA GLY A 170 14.73 -13.70 -2.15
C GLY A 170 13.77 -14.80 -1.69
N GLU A 171 12.65 -14.48 -1.04
CA GLU A 171 11.63 -15.43 -0.59
C GLU A 171 10.35 -15.37 -1.46
N SER A 172 10.20 -14.31 -2.26
CA SER A 172 9.04 -14.08 -3.11
C SER A 172 9.43 -13.93 -4.57
N LYS A 173 8.53 -14.31 -5.47
CA LYS A 173 8.64 -13.99 -6.91
C LYS A 173 8.46 -12.48 -7.18
N VAL A 174 7.90 -11.73 -6.25
CA VAL A 174 7.64 -10.30 -6.37
C VAL A 174 8.78 -9.52 -5.73
N THR A 175 9.45 -8.67 -6.52
CA THR A 175 10.47 -7.74 -6.03
C THR A 175 9.88 -6.34 -5.99
N VAL A 176 9.77 -5.76 -4.81
CA VAL A 176 9.16 -4.44 -4.61
C VAL A 176 10.22 -3.35 -4.48
N ARG A 177 10.16 -2.34 -5.36
CA ARG A 177 11.01 -1.15 -5.34
C ARG A 177 10.20 0.07 -4.90
N GLN A 178 10.65 0.74 -3.84
CA GLN A 178 10.06 2.01 -3.42
C GLN A 178 10.66 3.12 -4.30
N ALA A 179 10.00 3.39 -5.40
CA ALA A 179 10.39 4.41 -6.37
C ALA A 179 9.20 4.76 -7.29
N PRO A 180 9.18 5.95 -7.88
CA PRO A 180 8.28 6.24 -8.99
C PRO A 180 8.68 5.41 -10.21
N PHE A 181 7.69 4.97 -10.99
CA PHE A 181 7.93 4.16 -12.19
C PHE A 181 8.84 4.85 -13.22
N GLU A 182 8.79 6.16 -13.29
CA GLU A 182 9.61 6.99 -14.19
C GLU A 182 11.12 6.74 -14.00
N SER A 183 11.50 6.28 -12.81
CA SER A 183 12.91 5.90 -12.52
C SER A 183 13.35 4.64 -13.27
N LEU A 184 12.44 3.86 -13.86
CA LEU A 184 12.80 2.67 -14.67
C LEU A 184 13.62 3.06 -15.91
N GLY A 185 13.37 4.23 -16.50
CA GLY A 185 14.12 4.72 -17.66
C GLY A 185 15.63 4.89 -17.41
N GLU A 186 16.01 5.10 -16.16
CA GLU A 186 17.41 5.18 -15.72
C GLU A 186 18.06 3.80 -15.60
N LEU A 187 17.26 2.73 -15.56
CA LEU A 187 17.72 1.34 -15.35
C LEU A 187 17.99 0.57 -16.66
N ALA A 188 17.85 1.22 -17.83
CA ALA A 188 18.21 0.72 -19.17
C ALA A 188 17.70 -0.70 -19.54
N GLU A 189 16.52 -1.13 -19.03
CA GLU A 189 16.08 -2.52 -19.11
C GLU A 189 14.62 -2.72 -19.58
N ALA A 190 14.08 -1.76 -20.35
CA ALA A 190 12.68 -1.81 -20.80
C ALA A 190 12.32 -3.06 -21.62
N ASP A 191 13.29 -3.68 -22.32
CA ASP A 191 13.08 -4.85 -23.18
C ASP A 191 13.02 -6.20 -22.44
N ARG A 192 13.01 -6.18 -21.09
CA ARG A 192 13.06 -7.40 -20.27
C ARG A 192 11.70 -7.94 -19.85
N TYR A 193 10.62 -7.22 -20.12
CA TYR A 193 9.31 -7.57 -19.58
C TYR A 193 8.37 -8.06 -20.68
N ASP A 194 7.77 -9.23 -20.45
CA ASP A 194 6.80 -9.80 -21.36
C ASP A 194 5.44 -9.09 -21.27
N PRO A 195 4.75 -9.05 -20.09
CA PRO A 195 3.59 -8.18 -19.84
C PRO A 195 3.93 -7.02 -18.93
N VAL A 196 3.21 -5.92 -19.10
CA VAL A 196 3.16 -4.79 -18.18
C VAL A 196 1.74 -4.70 -17.64
N SER A 197 1.57 -4.82 -16.32
CA SER A 197 0.27 -4.59 -15.68
C SER A 197 0.19 -3.14 -15.23
N TYR A 198 -0.78 -2.40 -15.74
CA TYR A 198 -0.99 -1.01 -15.37
C TYR A 198 -2.46 -0.65 -15.32
N THR A 199 -2.91 -0.17 -14.15
CA THR A 199 -4.21 0.48 -14.02
C THR A 199 -4.01 1.89 -13.52
N HIS A 200 -4.21 2.88 -14.39
CA HIS A 200 -4.23 4.28 -14.03
C HIS A 200 -5.69 4.73 -13.87
N LEU A 201 -6.18 4.72 -12.65
CA LEU A 201 -7.43 5.38 -12.31
C LEU A 201 -7.11 6.85 -12.01
N ARG A 202 -7.34 7.74 -12.98
CA ARG A 202 -7.44 9.16 -12.66
C ARG A 202 -8.65 9.33 -11.76
N ALA A 203 -8.46 9.90 -10.57
CA ALA A 203 -9.56 10.46 -9.83
C ALA A 203 -10.23 11.49 -10.74
N HIS A 204 -11.47 11.24 -11.17
CA HIS A 204 -12.27 12.27 -11.79
C HIS A 204 -12.50 13.34 -10.72
N GLU A 205 -11.95 14.53 -10.99
CA GLU A 205 -12.30 15.73 -10.27
C GLU A 205 -13.80 15.96 -10.51
N THR A 206 -14.61 15.71 -9.48
CA THR A 206 -16.00 16.17 -9.39
C THR A 206 -16.10 17.10 -8.20
#